data_9d12f560ce25c3b9d1bad73d38344527
#
_entry.id   9d12f560ce25c3b9d1bad73d38344527
#
_cell.length_a   1.000
_cell.length_b   1.000
_cell.length_c   1.000
_cell.angle_alpha   90.00
_cell.angle_beta   90.00
_cell.angle_gamma   90.00
#
_symmetry.space_group_name_H-M   'P 1'
#
loop_
_entity.id
_entity.type
_entity.pdbx_description
1 polymer ?
#
loop_
_entity_poly.entity_id
_entity_poly.type
_entity_poly.pdbx_seq_one_letter_code
_entity_poly.pdbx_strand_id
1 'polypeptide(L)'
;MLKPYFHLIRRPGAGAFFAAGILGRMPISMIGLGIVILIARESGSYGLAGAVSGVAVIAGALTGPIQGRLVDRFGQRGLILIGSVACTVGLAGLLVAVRAGAATWVLYVLSFIAGGTRPQVGSFVRARWTHLLGRGRALQTAFALEAVGDEVVFIVGPVLVTTLATEASPYVALTAAGVLGLAGGVWLAMLRASDPPGRGKSDGTEQAPLPWLSIMLLSLIGLGLGATLGGAEVITVAFTTEKGKAGLAGVVLAIWAFGSLLAGLWYGSVHWRAAVERRLLLGTIALAITLAPLPWVNSIPLLGVVLFCCGMTIAPTMVAVTACVEEWVPPERLTEAITWTVTGILLGVAPGNAAAGHAVDVWGPSNAYWVPFGVGIACAIVAAVSITFARPKERFAHN
;
A
#
# COMPACT_ATOMS: atom_id res chain seq x y z
N MET A 1 -2.67 3.60 28.10
CA MET A 1 -3.03 3.36 26.70
C MET A 1 -2.45 2.05 26.12
N LEU A 2 -1.22 1.62 26.41
CA LEU A 2 -0.61 0.43 25.81
C LEU A 2 -1.01 -0.94 26.42
N LYS A 3 -1.60 -0.97 27.60
CA LYS A 3 -1.98 -2.22 28.30
C LYS A 3 -2.82 -3.22 27.46
N PRO A 4 -3.84 -2.78 26.68
CA PRO A 4 -4.64 -3.70 25.87
C PRO A 4 -3.81 -4.42 24.79
N TYR A 5 -2.87 -3.72 24.16
CA TYR A 5 -1.98 -4.28 23.12
C TYR A 5 -1.02 -5.33 23.69
N PHE A 6 -0.42 -5.05 24.85
CA PHE A 6 0.44 -6.02 25.54
C PHE A 6 -0.32 -7.27 25.95
N HIS A 7 -1.58 -7.13 26.37
CA HIS A 7 -2.42 -8.29 26.72
C HIS A 7 -2.73 -9.17 25.52
N LEU A 8 -2.93 -8.56 24.33
CA LEU A 8 -3.13 -9.28 23.07
C LEU A 8 -1.88 -10.06 22.64
N ILE A 9 -0.72 -9.40 22.64
CA ILE A 9 0.55 -10.00 22.22
C ILE A 9 0.97 -11.16 23.14
N ARG A 10 0.61 -11.09 24.43
CA ARG A 10 0.91 -12.15 25.41
C ARG A 10 0.01 -13.38 25.30
N ARG A 11 -1.06 -13.36 24.51
CA ARG A 11 -1.87 -14.56 24.27
C ARG A 11 -1.06 -15.65 23.57
N PRO A 12 -1.27 -16.93 23.91
CA PRO A 12 -0.53 -18.04 23.29
C PRO A 12 -0.58 -17.97 21.76
N GLY A 13 0.58 -17.94 21.13
CA GLY A 13 0.73 -17.87 19.66
C GLY A 13 0.52 -16.48 19.02
N ALA A 14 -0.14 -15.53 19.71
CA ALA A 14 -0.48 -14.24 19.10
C ALA A 14 0.74 -13.38 18.78
N GLY A 15 1.68 -13.25 19.72
CA GLY A 15 2.93 -12.52 19.49
C GLY A 15 3.75 -13.12 18.36
N ALA A 16 3.77 -14.46 18.25
CA ALA A 16 4.52 -15.16 17.22
C ALA A 16 3.94 -14.90 15.81
N PHE A 17 2.63 -15.04 15.61
CA PHE A 17 2.05 -14.78 14.29
C PHE A 17 2.04 -13.29 13.93
N PHE A 18 1.96 -12.39 14.90
CA PHE A 18 2.11 -10.96 14.68
C PHE A 18 3.53 -10.61 14.21
N ALA A 19 4.57 -11.10 14.91
CA ALA A 19 5.97 -10.88 14.53
C ALA A 19 6.31 -11.50 13.15
N ALA A 20 5.87 -12.75 12.91
CA ALA A 20 6.00 -13.40 11.61
C ALA A 20 5.26 -12.59 10.52
N GLY A 21 4.11 -12.02 10.85
CA GLY A 21 3.35 -11.15 9.99
C GLY A 21 4.07 -9.84 9.63
N ILE A 22 4.76 -9.21 10.57
CA ILE A 22 5.58 -8.03 10.30
C ILE A 22 6.71 -8.37 9.33
N LEU A 23 7.49 -9.44 9.60
CA LEU A 23 8.57 -9.87 8.71
C LEU A 23 8.04 -10.24 7.31
N GLY A 24 6.95 -10.99 7.23
CA GLY A 24 6.35 -11.41 5.95
C GLY A 24 5.75 -10.26 5.14
N ARG A 25 5.46 -9.11 5.78
CA ARG A 25 4.98 -7.88 5.12
C ARG A 25 6.10 -6.96 4.65
N MET A 26 7.33 -7.09 5.15
CA MET A 26 8.45 -6.23 4.75
C MET A 26 8.61 -6.10 3.22
N PRO A 27 8.44 -7.15 2.41
CA PRO A 27 8.50 -7.04 0.95
C PRO A 27 7.54 -6.03 0.33
N ILE A 28 6.40 -5.72 0.97
CA ILE A 28 5.40 -4.79 0.39
C ILE A 28 5.96 -3.37 0.25
N SER A 29 6.81 -2.95 1.19
CA SER A 29 7.43 -1.62 1.21
C SER A 29 8.84 -1.60 0.61
N MET A 30 9.46 -2.77 0.39
CA MET A 30 10.85 -2.86 -0.07
C MET A 30 10.98 -3.19 -1.56
N ILE A 31 10.09 -4.06 -2.11
CA ILE A 31 10.24 -4.57 -3.48
C ILE A 31 10.10 -3.45 -4.51
N GLY A 32 9.03 -2.65 -4.42
CA GLY A 32 8.79 -1.56 -5.38
C GLY A 32 9.95 -0.59 -5.45
N LEU A 33 10.32 -0.05 -4.28
CA LEU A 33 11.43 0.89 -4.13
C LEU A 33 12.77 0.27 -4.54
N GLY A 34 13.03 -0.98 -4.14
CA GLY A 34 14.24 -1.71 -4.51
C GLY A 34 14.37 -1.93 -6.01
N ILE A 35 13.27 -2.25 -6.71
CA ILE A 35 13.24 -2.38 -8.17
C ILE A 35 13.55 -1.02 -8.82
N VAL A 36 12.96 0.07 -8.33
CA VAL A 36 13.23 1.43 -8.84
C VAL A 36 14.71 1.75 -8.72
N ILE A 37 15.31 1.54 -7.54
CA ILE A 37 16.73 1.84 -7.30
C ILE A 37 17.62 0.96 -8.19
N LEU A 38 17.32 -0.36 -8.30
CA LEU A 38 18.11 -1.29 -9.10
C LEU A 38 18.06 -0.92 -10.58
N ILE A 39 16.87 -0.79 -11.15
CA ILE A 39 16.70 -0.56 -12.58
C ILE A 39 17.22 0.83 -12.97
N ALA A 40 16.92 1.87 -12.17
CA ALA A 40 17.44 3.22 -12.44
C ALA A 40 18.97 3.28 -12.44
N ARG A 41 19.62 2.53 -11.51
CA ARG A 41 21.08 2.46 -11.45
C ARG A 41 21.71 1.73 -12.63
N GLU A 42 21.09 0.64 -13.09
CA GLU A 42 21.65 -0.21 -14.16
C GLU A 42 21.30 0.32 -15.57
N SER A 43 20.12 0.91 -15.77
CA SER A 43 19.65 1.38 -17.07
C SER A 43 19.80 2.89 -17.30
N GLY A 44 19.96 3.66 -16.22
CA GLY A 44 19.92 5.14 -16.27
C GLY A 44 18.52 5.72 -16.50
N SER A 45 17.45 4.89 -16.55
CA SER A 45 16.08 5.34 -16.84
C SER A 45 15.14 5.11 -15.66
N TYR A 46 14.60 6.19 -15.12
CA TYR A 46 13.55 6.14 -14.09
C TYR A 46 12.19 5.73 -14.67
N GLY A 47 11.95 6.03 -15.96
CA GLY A 47 10.75 5.60 -16.68
C GLY A 47 10.66 4.08 -16.76
N LEU A 48 11.75 3.39 -17.15
CA LEU A 48 11.82 1.94 -17.13
C LEU A 48 11.69 1.39 -15.71
N ALA A 49 12.39 1.99 -14.75
CA ALA A 49 12.36 1.58 -13.35
C ALA A 49 10.93 1.63 -12.77
N GLY A 50 10.23 2.75 -13.00
CA GLY A 50 8.84 2.92 -12.57
C GLY A 50 7.89 1.95 -13.25
N ALA A 51 8.06 1.70 -14.55
CA ALA A 51 7.23 0.74 -15.28
C ALA A 51 7.42 -0.70 -14.77
N VAL A 52 8.66 -1.15 -14.56
CA VAL A 52 8.95 -2.50 -14.03
C VAL A 52 8.42 -2.65 -12.61
N SER A 53 8.63 -1.65 -11.73
CA SER A 53 8.06 -1.63 -10.37
C SER A 53 6.52 -1.65 -10.41
N GLY A 54 5.92 -0.85 -11.28
CA GLY A 54 4.48 -0.79 -11.47
C GLY A 54 3.85 -2.13 -11.85
N VAL A 55 4.52 -2.93 -12.68
CA VAL A 55 4.08 -4.27 -13.04
C VAL A 55 3.99 -5.19 -11.81
N ALA A 56 4.95 -5.12 -10.87
CA ALA A 56 4.89 -5.89 -9.64
C ALA A 56 3.66 -5.52 -8.78
N VAL A 57 3.33 -4.22 -8.72
CA VAL A 57 2.16 -3.73 -7.95
C VAL A 57 0.86 -4.18 -8.60
N ILE A 58 0.72 -4.03 -9.92
CA ILE A 58 -0.46 -4.50 -10.68
C ILE A 58 -0.65 -6.00 -10.48
N ALA A 59 0.42 -6.79 -10.60
CA ALA A 59 0.36 -8.23 -10.40
C ALA A 59 -0.17 -8.59 -9.01
N GLY A 60 0.33 -7.94 -7.95
CA GLY A 60 -0.15 -8.13 -6.59
C GLY A 60 -1.63 -7.73 -6.41
N ALA A 61 -2.06 -6.65 -7.04
CA ALA A 61 -3.45 -6.20 -7.01
C ALA A 61 -4.40 -7.19 -7.68
N LEU A 62 -4.03 -7.72 -8.85
CA LEU A 62 -4.83 -8.69 -9.60
C LEU A 62 -4.91 -10.06 -8.90
N THR A 63 -3.81 -10.51 -8.29
CA THR A 63 -3.75 -11.83 -7.65
C THR A 63 -4.28 -11.82 -6.22
N GLY A 64 -4.34 -10.66 -5.55
CA GLY A 64 -4.82 -10.55 -4.17
C GLY A 64 -6.19 -11.18 -3.93
N PRO A 65 -7.24 -10.83 -4.70
CA PRO A 65 -8.56 -11.46 -4.57
C PRO A 65 -8.55 -12.97 -4.86
N ILE A 66 -7.69 -13.42 -5.80
CA ILE A 66 -7.54 -14.84 -6.13
C ILE A 66 -6.91 -15.57 -4.94
N GLN A 67 -5.87 -15.00 -4.33
CA GLN A 67 -5.23 -15.56 -3.13
C GLN A 67 -6.23 -15.65 -1.97
N GLY A 68 -7.07 -14.62 -1.76
CA GLY A 68 -8.13 -14.65 -0.76
C GLY A 68 -9.07 -15.84 -0.93
N ARG A 69 -9.60 -16.05 -2.15
CA ARG A 69 -10.48 -17.21 -2.47
C ARG A 69 -9.78 -18.56 -2.29
N LEU A 70 -8.52 -18.64 -2.67
CA LEU A 70 -7.73 -19.88 -2.50
C LEU A 70 -7.49 -20.19 -1.01
N VAL A 71 -7.21 -19.16 -0.21
CA VAL A 71 -7.06 -19.31 1.25
C VAL A 71 -8.36 -19.77 1.90
N ASP A 72 -9.48 -19.17 1.53
CA ASP A 72 -10.79 -19.55 2.06
C ASP A 72 -11.13 -21.01 1.75
N ARG A 73 -10.68 -21.51 0.59
CA ARG A 73 -10.93 -22.89 0.15
C ARG A 73 -9.93 -23.89 0.71
N PHE A 74 -8.63 -23.60 0.70
CA PHE A 74 -7.54 -24.54 0.96
C PHE A 74 -6.77 -24.28 2.25
N GLY A 75 -7.08 -23.18 2.99
CA GLY A 75 -6.33 -22.72 4.15
C GLY A 75 -5.10 -21.89 3.76
N GLN A 76 -4.49 -21.24 4.76
CA GLN A 76 -3.43 -20.26 4.54
C GLN A 76 -2.06 -20.88 4.25
N ARG A 77 -1.74 -21.99 4.93
CA ARG A 77 -0.38 -22.55 5.01
C ARG A 77 0.26 -22.81 3.64
N GLY A 78 -0.44 -23.61 2.80
CA GLY A 78 0.10 -23.99 1.48
C GLY A 78 0.32 -22.77 0.59
N LEU A 79 -0.64 -21.86 0.59
CA LEU A 79 -0.57 -20.63 -0.22
C LEU A 79 0.57 -19.71 0.23
N ILE A 80 0.76 -19.53 1.54
CA ILE A 80 1.85 -18.73 2.09
C ILE A 80 3.20 -19.31 1.68
N LEU A 81 3.41 -20.64 1.82
CA LEU A 81 4.67 -21.29 1.48
C LEU A 81 4.97 -21.18 -0.03
N ILE A 82 4.03 -21.60 -0.87
CA ILE A 82 4.20 -21.56 -2.33
C ILE A 82 4.39 -20.11 -2.79
N GLY A 83 3.58 -19.18 -2.31
CA GLY A 83 3.67 -17.78 -2.69
C GLY A 83 4.99 -17.14 -2.26
N SER A 84 5.45 -17.38 -1.01
CA SER A 84 6.73 -16.84 -0.54
C SER A 84 7.93 -17.37 -1.33
N VAL A 85 7.94 -18.68 -1.63
CA VAL A 85 9.00 -19.29 -2.47
C VAL A 85 8.94 -18.73 -3.89
N ALA A 86 7.78 -18.70 -4.52
CA ALA A 86 7.61 -18.22 -5.89
C ALA A 86 7.98 -16.72 -6.02
N CYS A 87 7.60 -15.89 -5.03
CA CYS A 87 8.01 -14.49 -4.97
C CYS A 87 9.53 -14.35 -4.89
N THR A 88 10.17 -15.11 -4.00
CA THR A 88 11.64 -15.09 -3.83
C THR A 88 12.36 -15.55 -5.09
N VAL A 89 11.87 -16.62 -5.75
CA VAL A 89 12.40 -17.10 -7.02
C VAL A 89 12.21 -16.06 -8.14
N GLY A 90 11.04 -15.42 -8.19
CA GLY A 90 10.78 -14.34 -9.16
C GLY A 90 11.73 -13.14 -8.96
N LEU A 91 11.98 -12.73 -7.70
CA LEU A 91 12.96 -11.70 -7.39
C LEU A 91 14.38 -12.12 -7.75
N ALA A 92 14.80 -13.34 -7.41
CA ALA A 92 16.12 -13.85 -7.78
C ALA A 92 16.30 -13.88 -9.29
N GLY A 93 15.27 -14.34 -10.04
CA GLY A 93 15.25 -14.29 -11.48
C GLY A 93 15.40 -12.87 -12.03
N LEU A 94 14.69 -11.89 -11.43
CA LEU A 94 14.80 -10.48 -11.82
C LEU A 94 16.22 -9.95 -11.61
N LEU A 95 16.85 -10.25 -10.47
CA LEU A 95 18.23 -9.86 -10.20
C LEU A 95 19.21 -10.43 -11.22
N VAL A 96 19.07 -11.71 -11.55
CA VAL A 96 19.88 -12.38 -12.58
C VAL A 96 19.64 -11.78 -13.96
N ALA A 97 18.39 -11.52 -14.34
CA ALA A 97 18.02 -10.94 -15.63
C ALA A 97 18.60 -9.52 -15.81
N VAL A 98 18.53 -8.69 -14.77
CA VAL A 98 19.11 -7.34 -14.78
C VAL A 98 20.64 -7.44 -14.96
N ARG A 99 21.30 -8.28 -14.18
CA ARG A 99 22.76 -8.47 -14.26
C ARG A 99 23.22 -9.02 -15.61
N ALA A 100 22.40 -9.83 -16.26
CA ALA A 100 22.67 -10.42 -17.58
C ALA A 100 22.33 -9.47 -18.74
N GLY A 101 21.80 -8.27 -18.48
CA GLY A 101 21.34 -7.35 -19.54
C GLY A 101 20.18 -7.90 -20.37
N ALA A 102 19.30 -8.69 -19.75
CA ALA A 102 18.19 -9.33 -20.44
C ALA A 102 17.22 -8.32 -21.07
N ALA A 103 16.49 -8.73 -22.08
CA ALA A 103 15.50 -7.89 -22.76
C ALA A 103 14.42 -7.40 -21.76
N THR A 104 13.95 -6.16 -21.95
CA THR A 104 13.01 -5.49 -21.05
C THR A 104 11.75 -6.27 -20.74
N TRP A 105 11.20 -7.03 -21.72
CA TRP A 105 10.02 -7.86 -21.48
C TRP A 105 10.26 -8.95 -20.42
N VAL A 106 11.50 -9.48 -20.30
CA VAL A 106 11.87 -10.46 -19.27
C VAL A 106 11.77 -9.84 -17.88
N LEU A 107 12.19 -8.57 -17.74
CA LEU A 107 12.08 -7.83 -16.48
C LEU A 107 10.62 -7.65 -16.08
N TYR A 108 9.74 -7.35 -17.03
CA TYR A 108 8.29 -7.25 -16.77
C TYR A 108 7.70 -8.59 -16.31
N VAL A 109 8.03 -9.70 -16.98
CA VAL A 109 7.54 -11.03 -16.63
C VAL A 109 7.98 -11.44 -15.23
N LEU A 110 9.27 -11.25 -14.90
CA LEU A 110 9.81 -11.62 -13.60
C LEU A 110 9.28 -10.70 -12.48
N SER A 111 9.11 -9.42 -12.76
CA SER A 111 8.47 -8.48 -11.85
C SER A 111 7.00 -8.84 -11.61
N PHE A 112 6.26 -9.25 -12.64
CA PHE A 112 4.89 -9.76 -12.52
C PHE A 112 4.83 -11.03 -11.65
N ILE A 113 5.74 -11.97 -11.84
CA ILE A 113 5.83 -13.18 -11.01
C ILE A 113 6.11 -12.80 -9.56
N ALA A 114 7.13 -11.98 -9.30
CA ALA A 114 7.52 -11.57 -7.96
C ALA A 114 6.37 -10.85 -7.22
N GLY A 115 5.72 -9.89 -7.87
CA GLY A 115 4.61 -9.14 -7.29
C GLY A 115 3.34 -9.97 -7.12
N GLY A 116 2.98 -10.77 -8.14
CA GLY A 116 1.75 -11.54 -8.18
C GLY A 116 1.73 -12.76 -7.26
N THR A 117 2.89 -13.35 -7.00
CA THR A 117 2.99 -14.50 -6.10
C THR A 117 3.24 -14.10 -4.64
N ARG A 118 3.54 -12.84 -4.37
CA ARG A 118 3.76 -12.32 -3.01
C ARG A 118 2.50 -12.54 -2.15
N PRO A 119 2.60 -13.26 -1.01
CA PRO A 119 1.45 -13.52 -0.16
C PRO A 119 0.86 -12.24 0.44
N GLN A 120 -0.46 -12.19 0.55
CA GLN A 120 -1.20 -11.11 1.20
C GLN A 120 -1.19 -11.29 2.73
N VAL A 121 0.02 -11.29 3.32
CA VAL A 121 0.26 -11.61 4.75
C VAL A 121 -0.59 -10.78 5.68
N GLY A 122 -0.80 -9.49 5.40
CA GLY A 122 -1.63 -8.61 6.23
C GLY A 122 -3.06 -9.11 6.37
N SER A 123 -3.68 -9.57 5.29
CA SER A 123 -5.04 -10.14 5.31
C SER A 123 -5.07 -11.48 6.06
N PHE A 124 -4.04 -12.29 5.90
CA PHE A 124 -3.96 -13.60 6.55
C PHE A 124 -3.80 -13.47 8.06
N VAL A 125 -2.99 -12.53 8.54
CA VAL A 125 -2.82 -12.25 9.97
C VAL A 125 -4.12 -11.68 10.56
N ARG A 126 -4.83 -10.80 9.86
CA ARG A 126 -6.15 -10.30 10.32
C ARG A 126 -7.17 -11.43 10.43
N ALA A 127 -7.16 -12.40 9.50
CA ALA A 127 -8.01 -13.59 9.59
C ALA A 127 -7.65 -14.47 10.82
N ARG A 128 -6.35 -14.59 11.18
CA ARG A 128 -5.93 -15.28 12.43
C ARG A 128 -6.41 -14.58 13.68
N TRP A 129 -6.34 -13.24 13.72
CA TRP A 129 -6.93 -12.48 14.83
C TRP A 129 -8.43 -12.71 14.96
N THR A 130 -9.16 -12.70 13.85
CA THR A 130 -10.61 -12.96 13.83
C THR A 130 -10.91 -14.37 14.34
N HIS A 131 -10.12 -15.37 13.93
CA HIS A 131 -10.26 -16.75 14.40
C HIS A 131 -9.97 -16.89 15.91
N LEU A 132 -8.92 -16.21 16.41
CA LEU A 132 -8.51 -16.28 17.81
C LEU A 132 -9.44 -15.53 18.77
N LEU A 133 -9.98 -14.38 18.35
CA LEU A 133 -10.68 -13.46 19.24
C LEU A 133 -12.20 -13.45 19.05
N GLY A 134 -12.72 -13.97 17.92
CA GLY A 134 -14.12 -13.80 17.56
C GLY A 134 -14.46 -12.34 17.29
N ARG A 135 -15.75 -12.00 17.31
CA ARG A 135 -16.24 -10.61 17.15
C ARG A 135 -16.21 -9.87 18.50
N GLY A 136 -15.81 -8.60 18.52
CA GLY A 136 -15.88 -7.77 19.72
C GLY A 136 -14.73 -6.75 19.84
N ARG A 137 -14.66 -6.06 20.99
CA ARG A 137 -13.68 -4.99 21.26
C ARG A 137 -12.23 -5.47 21.18
N ALA A 138 -11.94 -6.70 21.58
CA ALA A 138 -10.59 -7.28 21.49
C ALA A 138 -10.11 -7.38 20.06
N LEU A 139 -10.99 -7.75 19.10
CA LEU A 139 -10.67 -7.80 17.68
C LEU A 139 -10.39 -6.40 17.11
N GLN A 140 -11.16 -5.39 17.50
CA GLN A 140 -10.91 -4.00 17.09
C GLN A 140 -9.54 -3.53 17.56
N THR A 141 -9.15 -3.87 18.82
CA THR A 141 -7.81 -3.57 19.34
C THR A 141 -6.72 -4.31 18.56
N ALA A 142 -6.96 -5.56 18.16
CA ALA A 142 -6.01 -6.32 17.32
C ALA A 142 -5.85 -5.70 15.93
N PHE A 143 -6.93 -5.23 15.31
CA PHE A 143 -6.84 -4.53 14.02
C PHE A 143 -6.13 -3.18 14.11
N ALA A 144 -6.29 -2.46 15.23
CA ALA A 144 -5.50 -1.27 15.49
C ALA A 144 -4.00 -1.59 15.66
N LEU A 145 -3.66 -2.72 16.32
CA LEU A 145 -2.29 -3.21 16.42
C LEU A 145 -1.72 -3.56 15.03
N GLU A 146 -2.52 -4.20 14.17
CA GLU A 146 -2.13 -4.50 12.78
C GLU A 146 -1.87 -3.23 11.97
N ALA A 147 -2.69 -2.19 12.14
CA ALA A 147 -2.46 -0.90 11.48
C ALA A 147 -1.13 -0.28 11.91
N VAL A 148 -0.80 -0.30 13.21
CA VAL A 148 0.51 0.12 13.71
C VAL A 148 1.63 -0.73 13.10
N GLY A 149 1.41 -2.04 12.96
CA GLY A 149 2.35 -2.94 12.31
C GLY A 149 2.59 -2.59 10.83
N ASP A 150 1.54 -2.25 10.10
CA ASP A 150 1.65 -1.80 8.71
C ASP A 150 2.48 -0.50 8.61
N GLU A 151 2.24 0.47 9.50
CA GLU A 151 3.02 1.71 9.54
C GLU A 151 4.50 1.46 9.86
N VAL A 152 4.81 0.54 10.78
CA VAL A 152 6.21 0.14 11.05
C VAL A 152 6.87 -0.42 9.79
N VAL A 153 6.18 -1.25 9.01
CA VAL A 153 6.68 -1.79 7.74
C VAL A 153 6.95 -0.68 6.72
N PHE A 154 6.06 0.32 6.61
CA PHE A 154 6.23 1.44 5.68
C PHE A 154 7.25 2.50 6.16
N ILE A 155 7.59 2.54 7.46
CA ILE A 155 8.66 3.38 7.98
C ILE A 155 10.02 2.67 7.84
N VAL A 156 10.10 1.42 8.29
CA VAL A 156 11.37 0.67 8.36
C VAL A 156 11.80 0.15 6.98
N GLY A 157 10.86 -0.30 6.15
CA GLY A 157 11.17 -0.92 4.86
C GLY A 157 11.91 -0.01 3.88
N PRO A 158 11.45 1.21 3.62
CA PRO A 158 12.15 2.16 2.75
C PRO A 158 13.54 2.52 3.27
N VAL A 159 13.70 2.73 4.59
CA VAL A 159 15.00 2.99 5.19
C VAL A 159 15.94 1.81 4.99
N LEU A 160 15.46 0.60 5.27
CA LEU A 160 16.28 -0.62 5.15
C LEU A 160 16.72 -0.86 3.70
N VAL A 161 15.78 -0.78 2.74
CA VAL A 161 16.10 -1.06 1.33
C VAL A 161 17.04 0.01 0.75
N THR A 162 16.85 1.28 1.07
CA THR A 162 17.74 2.35 0.57
C THR A 162 19.11 2.29 1.21
N THR A 163 19.22 2.04 2.53
CA THR A 163 20.50 1.88 3.20
C THR A 163 21.25 0.68 2.63
N LEU A 164 20.63 -0.48 2.51
CA LEU A 164 21.28 -1.64 1.90
C LEU A 164 21.70 -1.41 0.45
N ALA A 165 20.89 -0.67 -0.31
CA ALA A 165 21.20 -0.35 -1.71
C ALA A 165 22.38 0.62 -1.85
N THR A 166 22.57 1.55 -0.92
CA THR A 166 23.66 2.53 -0.95
C THR A 166 24.94 2.02 -0.31
N GLU A 167 24.86 1.36 0.86
CA GLU A 167 26.02 0.90 1.61
C GLU A 167 26.61 -0.42 1.06
N ALA A 168 25.76 -1.26 0.45
CA ALA A 168 26.19 -2.52 -0.15
C ALA A 168 25.90 -2.55 -1.65
N SER A 169 24.66 -2.89 -2.04
CA SER A 169 24.21 -2.82 -3.43
C SER A 169 22.70 -2.96 -3.52
N PRO A 170 22.03 -2.50 -4.62
CA PRO A 170 20.60 -2.76 -4.87
C PRO A 170 20.27 -4.25 -4.95
N TYR A 171 21.21 -5.07 -5.36
CA TYR A 171 21.06 -6.54 -5.38
C TYR A 171 20.90 -7.10 -3.96
N VAL A 172 21.73 -6.64 -3.02
CA VAL A 172 21.65 -7.04 -1.59
C VAL A 172 20.31 -6.57 -1.01
N ALA A 173 19.89 -5.35 -1.32
CA ALA A 173 18.64 -4.79 -0.81
C ALA A 173 17.41 -5.63 -1.22
N LEU A 174 17.30 -6.00 -2.50
CA LEU A 174 16.19 -6.84 -2.99
C LEU A 174 16.31 -8.30 -2.53
N THR A 175 17.52 -8.83 -2.40
CA THR A 175 17.73 -10.15 -1.78
C THR A 175 17.25 -10.15 -0.33
N ALA A 176 17.57 -9.12 0.45
CA ALA A 176 17.08 -8.97 1.82
C ALA A 176 15.54 -8.91 1.87
N ALA A 177 14.89 -8.20 0.96
CA ALA A 177 13.43 -8.17 0.86
C ALA A 177 12.86 -9.58 0.62
N GLY A 178 13.44 -10.34 -0.30
CA GLY A 178 13.04 -11.73 -0.58
C GLY A 178 13.23 -12.65 0.63
N VAL A 179 14.39 -12.56 1.28
CA VAL A 179 14.73 -13.37 2.48
C VAL A 179 13.79 -13.05 3.64
N LEU A 180 13.53 -11.79 3.93
CA LEU A 180 12.58 -11.38 5.00
C LEU A 180 11.17 -11.88 4.72
N GLY A 181 10.70 -11.76 3.47
CA GLY A 181 9.39 -12.27 3.06
C GLY A 181 9.28 -13.78 3.17
N LEU A 182 10.31 -14.50 2.72
CA LEU A 182 10.39 -15.96 2.83
C LEU A 182 10.44 -16.42 4.29
N ALA A 183 11.31 -15.82 5.10
CA ALA A 183 11.46 -16.17 6.51
C ALA A 183 10.16 -15.90 7.28
N GLY A 184 9.56 -14.72 7.11
CA GLY A 184 8.29 -14.37 7.73
C GLY A 184 7.12 -15.25 7.26
N GLY A 185 7.06 -15.55 5.95
CA GLY A 185 6.06 -16.45 5.38
C GLY A 185 6.20 -17.88 5.88
N VAL A 186 7.41 -18.44 5.89
CA VAL A 186 7.68 -19.78 6.42
C VAL A 186 7.34 -19.84 7.91
N TRP A 187 7.80 -18.85 8.69
CA TRP A 187 7.47 -18.80 10.12
C TRP A 187 5.96 -18.74 10.36
N LEU A 188 5.24 -17.87 9.64
CA LEU A 188 3.78 -17.79 9.75
C LEU A 188 3.10 -19.11 9.36
N ALA A 189 3.56 -19.79 8.33
CA ALA A 189 3.03 -21.07 7.88
C ALA A 189 3.29 -22.23 8.88
N MET A 190 4.36 -22.12 9.68
CA MET A 190 4.66 -23.10 10.74
C MET A 190 3.73 -22.97 11.96
N LEU A 191 3.11 -21.83 12.20
CA LEU A 191 2.20 -21.55 13.31
C LEU A 191 0.79 -22.10 13.05
N ARG A 192 0.66 -23.44 13.07
CA ARG A 192 -0.56 -24.18 12.74
C ARG A 192 -1.73 -23.92 13.68
N ALA A 193 -1.47 -23.74 14.98
CA ALA A 193 -2.50 -23.57 16.00
C ALA A 193 -3.36 -22.30 15.81
N SER A 194 -2.86 -21.30 15.08
CA SER A 194 -3.55 -20.06 14.76
C SER A 194 -4.14 -20.03 13.34
N ASP A 195 -3.93 -21.07 12.53
CA ASP A 195 -4.39 -21.11 11.13
C ASP A 195 -5.91 -21.32 11.08
N PRO A 196 -6.69 -20.39 10.50
CA PRO A 196 -8.13 -20.59 10.37
C PRO A 196 -8.42 -21.77 9.43
N PRO A 197 -9.38 -22.65 9.76
CA PRO A 197 -9.80 -23.71 8.88
C PRO A 197 -10.37 -23.13 7.56
N GLY A 198 -10.08 -23.76 6.44
CA GLY A 198 -10.68 -23.42 5.15
C GLY A 198 -12.22 -23.54 5.24
N ARG A 199 -12.94 -22.50 4.80
CA ARG A 199 -14.39 -22.50 4.70
C ARG A 199 -14.76 -22.99 3.31
N GLY A 200 -15.57 -24.07 3.21
CA GLY A 200 -16.16 -24.49 1.94
C GLY A 200 -17.00 -23.38 1.26
N LYS A 201 -17.53 -23.65 0.06
CA LYS A 201 -18.35 -22.73 -0.73
C LYS A 201 -19.42 -22.04 0.14
N SER A 202 -19.43 -20.68 0.12
CA SER A 202 -20.54 -19.90 0.66
C SER A 202 -21.70 -19.94 -0.33
N ASP A 203 -22.88 -20.33 0.16
CA ASP A 203 -24.12 -20.28 -0.62
C ASP A 203 -24.52 -18.82 -0.90
N GLY A 204 -24.80 -18.52 -2.17
CA GLY A 204 -25.17 -17.18 -2.64
C GLY A 204 -26.59 -16.80 -2.18
N THR A 205 -26.68 -15.80 -1.31
CA THR A 205 -27.92 -15.05 -1.08
C THR A 205 -28.05 -13.93 -2.11
N GLU A 206 -29.26 -13.67 -2.61
CA GLU A 206 -29.54 -12.49 -3.46
C GLU A 206 -29.07 -11.23 -2.74
N GLN A 207 -28.16 -10.48 -3.38
CA GLN A 207 -27.54 -9.31 -2.78
C GLN A 207 -28.12 -8.03 -3.38
N ALA A 208 -28.34 -7.00 -2.55
CA ALA A 208 -28.78 -5.68 -2.99
C ALA A 208 -27.88 -5.11 -4.10
N PRO A 209 -28.43 -4.32 -5.05
CA PRO A 209 -27.63 -3.74 -6.13
C PRO A 209 -26.59 -2.77 -5.60
N LEU A 210 -25.37 -2.85 -6.15
CA LEU A 210 -24.28 -1.93 -5.82
C LEU A 210 -24.52 -0.55 -6.44
N PRO A 211 -24.30 0.55 -5.70
CA PRO A 211 -24.29 1.90 -6.27
C PRO A 211 -23.00 2.14 -7.07
N TRP A 212 -22.92 1.58 -8.26
CA TRP A 212 -21.69 1.54 -9.09
C TRP A 212 -21.07 2.90 -9.34
N LEU A 213 -21.87 3.96 -9.55
CA LEU A 213 -21.34 5.31 -9.76
C LEU A 213 -20.56 5.79 -8.53
N SER A 214 -21.11 5.61 -7.33
CA SER A 214 -20.45 5.99 -6.08
C SER A 214 -19.16 5.23 -5.87
N ILE A 215 -19.20 3.90 -6.07
CA ILE A 215 -18.00 3.04 -5.91
C ILE A 215 -16.93 3.40 -6.92
N MET A 216 -17.31 3.62 -8.18
CA MET A 216 -16.36 3.99 -9.24
C MET A 216 -15.67 5.33 -8.94
N LEU A 217 -16.42 6.35 -8.51
CA LEU A 217 -15.85 7.66 -8.17
C LEU A 217 -14.93 7.57 -6.93
N LEU A 218 -15.32 6.83 -5.89
CA LEU A 218 -14.45 6.60 -4.72
C LEU A 218 -13.21 5.77 -5.07
N SER A 219 -13.34 4.77 -5.95
CA SER A 219 -12.19 4.00 -6.46
C SER A 219 -11.26 4.85 -7.32
N LEU A 220 -11.80 5.83 -8.06
CA LEU A 220 -10.99 6.78 -8.84
C LEU A 220 -10.19 7.73 -7.92
N ILE A 221 -10.77 8.16 -6.79
CA ILE A 221 -10.01 8.88 -5.76
C ILE A 221 -8.91 7.98 -5.18
N GLY A 222 -9.24 6.70 -4.89
CA GLY A 222 -8.26 5.70 -4.48
C GLY A 222 -7.12 5.55 -5.49
N LEU A 223 -7.43 5.47 -6.78
CA LEU A 223 -6.45 5.40 -7.87
C LEU A 223 -5.54 6.63 -7.86
N GLY A 224 -6.08 7.82 -7.69
CA GLY A 224 -5.27 9.03 -7.57
C GLY A 224 -4.38 9.05 -6.34
N LEU A 225 -4.87 8.58 -5.17
CA LEU A 225 -4.04 8.41 -3.97
C LEU A 225 -2.89 7.43 -4.25
N GLY A 226 -3.17 6.29 -4.87
CA GLY A 226 -2.14 5.33 -5.27
C GLY A 226 -1.12 5.91 -6.24
N ALA A 227 -1.57 6.67 -7.24
CA ALA A 227 -0.69 7.33 -8.19
C ALA A 227 0.20 8.40 -7.52
N THR A 228 -0.33 9.12 -6.54
CA THR A 228 0.46 10.06 -5.74
C THR A 228 1.53 9.33 -4.92
N LEU A 229 1.15 8.21 -4.27
CA LEU A 229 2.08 7.41 -3.46
C LEU A 229 3.23 6.86 -4.32
N GLY A 230 2.91 6.17 -5.41
CA GLY A 230 3.93 5.61 -6.29
C GLY A 230 4.79 6.67 -6.96
N GLY A 231 4.16 7.71 -7.51
CA GLY A 231 4.89 8.79 -8.19
C GLY A 231 5.87 9.52 -7.26
N ALA A 232 5.43 9.87 -6.05
CA ALA A 232 6.29 10.53 -5.08
C ALA A 232 7.46 9.64 -4.61
N GLU A 233 7.26 8.32 -4.52
CA GLU A 233 8.34 7.37 -4.21
C GLU A 233 9.45 7.42 -5.27
N VAL A 234 9.10 7.30 -6.56
CA VAL A 234 10.05 7.33 -7.68
C VAL A 234 10.79 8.68 -7.74
N ILE A 235 10.05 9.79 -7.63
CA ILE A 235 10.63 11.13 -7.70
C ILE A 235 11.57 11.39 -6.52
N THR A 236 11.22 10.95 -5.31
CA THR A 236 12.05 11.11 -4.11
C THR A 236 13.39 10.40 -4.27
N VAL A 237 13.41 9.17 -4.85
CA VAL A 237 14.64 8.45 -5.16
C VAL A 237 15.49 9.24 -6.16
N ALA A 238 14.88 9.70 -7.25
CA ALA A 238 15.57 10.47 -8.27
C ALA A 238 16.15 11.79 -7.72
N PHE A 239 15.35 12.53 -6.94
CA PHE A 239 15.74 13.80 -6.33
C PHE A 239 16.93 13.65 -5.37
N THR A 240 16.86 12.65 -4.47
CA THR A 240 17.95 12.40 -3.52
C THR A 240 19.22 11.91 -4.20
N THR A 241 19.08 11.16 -5.30
CA THR A 241 20.20 10.70 -6.13
C THR A 241 20.86 11.88 -6.86
N GLU A 242 20.08 12.78 -7.46
CA GLU A 242 20.59 14.02 -8.10
C GLU A 242 21.37 14.90 -7.11
N LYS A 243 20.92 14.97 -5.85
CA LYS A 243 21.62 15.71 -4.77
C LYS A 243 22.83 14.95 -4.20
N GLY A 244 23.22 13.80 -4.76
CA GLY A 244 24.35 13.00 -4.29
C GLY A 244 24.15 12.31 -2.95
N LYS A 245 22.89 12.15 -2.49
CA LYS A 245 22.53 11.59 -1.18
C LYS A 245 21.43 10.52 -1.32
N ALA A 246 21.59 9.57 -2.24
CA ALA A 246 20.61 8.53 -2.56
C ALA A 246 20.12 7.76 -1.32
N GLY A 247 21.00 7.50 -0.33
CA GLY A 247 20.62 6.82 0.92
C GLY A 247 19.59 7.54 1.77
N LEU A 248 19.38 8.84 1.57
CA LEU A 248 18.37 9.61 2.29
C LEU A 248 16.94 9.42 1.71
N ALA A 249 16.77 8.79 0.56
CA ALA A 249 15.45 8.54 -0.02
C ALA A 249 14.53 7.82 0.98
N GLY A 250 15.01 6.73 1.58
CA GLY A 250 14.25 5.97 2.56
C GLY A 250 13.90 6.77 3.81
N VAL A 251 14.79 7.62 4.27
CA VAL A 251 14.53 8.49 5.44
C VAL A 251 13.43 9.49 5.12
N VAL A 252 13.47 10.12 3.94
CA VAL A 252 12.45 11.07 3.50
C VAL A 252 11.09 10.39 3.36
N LEU A 253 11.04 9.19 2.78
CA LEU A 253 9.81 8.40 2.67
C LEU A 253 9.29 7.93 4.05
N ALA A 254 10.19 7.60 4.98
CA ALA A 254 9.81 7.29 6.35
C ALA A 254 9.22 8.50 7.09
N ILE A 255 9.75 9.70 6.87
CA ILE A 255 9.20 10.97 7.39
C ILE A 255 7.78 11.20 6.82
N TRP A 256 7.57 10.92 5.54
CA TRP A 256 6.25 10.98 4.91
C TRP A 256 5.25 10.01 5.55
N ALA A 257 5.63 8.72 5.69
CA ALA A 257 4.81 7.72 6.35
C ALA A 257 4.53 8.07 7.82
N PHE A 258 5.50 8.64 8.53
CA PHE A 258 5.33 9.10 9.91
C PHE A 258 4.30 10.25 10.01
N GLY A 259 4.27 11.18 9.06
CA GLY A 259 3.22 12.18 8.95
C GLY A 259 1.83 11.56 8.81
N SER A 260 1.70 10.54 7.95
CA SER A 260 0.46 9.79 7.75
C SER A 260 0.00 9.08 9.03
N LEU A 261 0.93 8.41 9.72
CA LEU A 261 0.66 7.75 11.00
C LEU A 261 0.11 8.71 12.05
N LEU A 262 0.79 9.84 12.26
CA LEU A 262 0.36 10.84 13.26
C LEU A 262 -1.03 11.39 12.95
N ALA A 263 -1.27 11.74 11.68
CA ALA A 263 -2.56 12.26 11.25
C ALA A 263 -3.67 11.21 11.33
N GLY A 264 -3.37 9.95 11.00
CA GLY A 264 -4.31 8.83 11.15
C GLY A 264 -4.72 8.59 12.59
N LEU A 265 -3.76 8.58 13.51
CA LEU A 265 -4.01 8.46 14.95
C LEU A 265 -4.84 9.62 15.49
N TRP A 266 -4.48 10.85 15.10
CA TRP A 266 -5.24 12.03 15.49
C TRP A 266 -6.66 11.99 14.93
N TYR A 267 -6.80 11.70 13.63
CA TYR A 267 -8.09 11.65 12.95
C TYR A 267 -9.03 10.61 13.56
N GLY A 268 -8.52 9.42 13.90
CA GLY A 268 -9.28 8.35 14.55
C GLY A 268 -9.67 8.65 16.01
N SER A 269 -8.98 9.58 16.67
CA SER A 269 -9.29 9.98 18.06
C SER A 269 -10.35 11.08 18.16
N VAL A 270 -10.64 11.79 17.06
CA VAL A 270 -11.58 12.91 17.01
C VAL A 270 -12.99 12.45 16.70
N HIS A 271 -13.97 12.90 17.48
CA HIS A 271 -15.39 12.69 17.15
C HIS A 271 -15.84 13.75 16.14
N TRP A 272 -15.86 13.36 14.88
CA TRP A 272 -16.19 14.25 13.77
C TRP A 272 -17.68 14.55 13.72
N ARG A 273 -18.04 15.86 13.80
CA ARG A 273 -19.41 16.34 13.58
C ARG A 273 -19.71 16.65 12.10
N ALA A 274 -18.66 16.77 11.30
CA ALA A 274 -18.78 17.08 9.88
C ALA A 274 -19.20 15.82 9.10
N ALA A 275 -20.08 16.01 8.12
CA ALA A 275 -20.48 14.96 7.20
C ALA A 275 -19.27 14.34 6.49
N VAL A 276 -19.35 13.04 6.16
CA VAL A 276 -18.23 12.27 5.57
C VAL A 276 -17.79 12.85 4.24
N GLU A 277 -18.72 13.34 3.44
CA GLU A 277 -18.46 13.99 2.16
C GLU A 277 -17.60 15.24 2.31
N ARG A 278 -17.94 16.09 3.29
CA ARG A 278 -17.15 17.29 3.57
C ARG A 278 -15.73 16.93 4.01
N ARG A 279 -15.58 15.87 4.80
CA ARG A 279 -14.26 15.38 5.22
C ARG A 279 -13.46 14.85 4.02
N LEU A 280 -14.09 14.12 3.11
CA LEU A 280 -13.48 13.65 1.87
C LEU A 280 -12.99 14.81 1.00
N LEU A 281 -13.85 15.82 0.77
CA LEU A 281 -13.49 16.98 -0.03
C LEU A 281 -12.34 17.78 0.61
N LEU A 282 -12.43 18.05 1.92
CA LEU A 282 -11.37 18.77 2.62
C LEU A 282 -10.05 17.98 2.62
N GLY A 283 -10.09 16.65 2.77
CA GLY A 283 -8.92 15.78 2.69
C GLY A 283 -8.24 15.83 1.32
N THR A 284 -9.00 15.72 0.24
CA THR A 284 -8.46 15.78 -1.13
C THR A 284 -7.96 17.19 -1.50
N ILE A 285 -8.61 18.25 -1.06
CA ILE A 285 -8.12 19.63 -1.22
C ILE A 285 -6.83 19.82 -0.43
N ALA A 286 -6.78 19.39 0.83
CA ALA A 286 -5.57 19.48 1.65
C ALA A 286 -4.41 18.71 1.01
N LEU A 287 -4.67 17.52 0.42
CA LEU A 287 -3.67 16.77 -0.34
C LEU A 287 -3.13 17.61 -1.50
N ALA A 288 -3.99 18.21 -2.33
CA ALA A 288 -3.56 19.05 -3.44
C ALA A 288 -2.73 20.27 -2.96
N ILE A 289 -3.17 20.94 -1.88
CA ILE A 289 -2.46 22.10 -1.31
C ILE A 289 -1.08 21.69 -0.80
N THR A 290 -0.95 20.56 -0.12
CA THR A 290 0.34 20.11 0.44
C THR A 290 1.29 19.59 -0.64
N LEU A 291 0.79 19.07 -1.77
CA LEU A 291 1.59 18.69 -2.93
C LEU A 291 2.07 19.90 -3.73
N ALA A 292 1.35 21.03 -3.68
CA ALA A 292 1.65 22.21 -4.49
C ALA A 292 3.11 22.72 -4.35
N PRO A 293 3.74 22.78 -3.17
CA PRO A 293 5.10 23.32 -3.02
C PRO A 293 6.19 22.41 -3.60
N LEU A 294 5.92 21.10 -3.82
CA LEU A 294 6.95 20.12 -4.19
C LEU A 294 7.78 20.48 -5.43
N PRO A 295 7.21 21.02 -6.54
CA PRO A 295 8.01 21.38 -7.71
C PRO A 295 9.07 22.46 -7.48
N TRP A 296 8.92 23.26 -6.43
CA TRP A 296 9.88 24.32 -6.07
C TRP A 296 10.86 23.93 -4.97
N VAL A 297 10.77 22.69 -4.49
CA VAL A 297 11.70 22.18 -3.47
C VAL A 297 13.07 21.97 -4.10
N ASN A 298 14.11 22.51 -3.44
CA ASN A 298 15.49 22.46 -3.93
C ASN A 298 16.47 21.78 -2.97
N SER A 299 16.01 21.38 -1.77
CA SER A 299 16.84 20.72 -0.77
C SER A 299 16.15 19.53 -0.12
N ILE A 300 16.94 18.53 0.30
CA ILE A 300 16.41 17.31 0.93
C ILE A 300 15.69 17.59 2.27
N PRO A 301 16.20 18.46 3.17
CA PRO A 301 15.47 18.78 4.38
C PRO A 301 14.10 19.42 4.12
N LEU A 302 14.02 20.34 3.14
CA LEU A 302 12.75 20.95 2.75
C LEU A 302 11.81 19.92 2.14
N LEU A 303 12.32 18.99 1.31
CA LEU A 303 11.54 17.87 0.78
C LEU A 303 10.93 17.04 1.92
N GLY A 304 11.72 16.71 2.94
CA GLY A 304 11.25 15.97 4.11
C GLY A 304 10.10 16.70 4.84
N VAL A 305 10.22 18.00 5.04
CA VAL A 305 9.16 18.82 5.68
C VAL A 305 7.88 18.84 4.84
N VAL A 306 8.00 19.10 3.53
CA VAL A 306 6.83 19.16 2.65
C VAL A 306 6.17 17.78 2.53
N LEU A 307 6.94 16.70 2.37
CA LEU A 307 6.39 15.34 2.33
C LEU A 307 5.77 14.92 3.67
N PHE A 308 6.32 15.34 4.82
CA PHE A 308 5.66 15.16 6.11
C PHE A 308 4.26 15.77 6.11
N CYS A 309 4.12 17.03 5.67
CA CYS A 309 2.82 17.70 5.55
C CYS A 309 1.89 16.96 4.57
N CYS A 310 2.40 16.50 3.43
CA CYS A 310 1.64 15.66 2.49
C CYS A 310 1.17 14.36 3.17
N GLY A 311 2.05 13.71 3.94
CA GLY A 311 1.73 12.51 4.70
C GLY A 311 0.53 12.72 5.63
N MET A 312 0.50 13.84 6.32
CA MET A 312 -0.62 14.18 7.23
C MET A 312 -1.99 14.25 6.54
N THR A 313 -2.07 14.32 5.22
CA THR A 313 -3.33 14.35 4.47
C THR A 313 -3.76 12.97 3.95
N ILE A 314 -2.83 12.01 3.84
CA ILE A 314 -3.08 10.69 3.23
C ILE A 314 -4.04 9.85 4.07
N ALA A 315 -3.66 9.53 5.32
CA ALA A 315 -4.48 8.67 6.18
C ALA A 315 -5.88 9.25 6.44
N PRO A 316 -6.06 10.55 6.76
CA PRO A 316 -7.39 11.15 6.88
C PRO A 316 -8.23 11.02 5.60
N THR A 317 -7.64 11.19 4.42
CA THR A 317 -8.35 11.06 3.15
C THR A 317 -8.77 9.61 2.89
N MET A 318 -7.88 8.64 3.15
CA MET A 318 -8.21 7.21 3.03
C MET A 318 -9.34 6.79 3.97
N VAL A 319 -9.32 7.27 5.23
CA VAL A 319 -10.40 7.02 6.18
C VAL A 319 -11.71 7.67 5.74
N ALA A 320 -11.66 8.88 5.17
CA ALA A 320 -12.85 9.54 4.64
C ALA A 320 -13.44 8.79 3.43
N VAL A 321 -12.60 8.25 2.52
CA VAL A 321 -13.06 7.37 1.42
C VAL A 321 -13.80 6.17 1.98
N THR A 322 -13.21 5.46 2.95
CA THR A 322 -13.83 4.28 3.58
C THR A 322 -15.14 4.64 4.28
N ALA A 323 -15.18 5.76 4.99
CA ALA A 323 -16.40 6.23 5.66
C ALA A 323 -17.52 6.59 4.66
N CYS A 324 -17.18 7.15 3.48
CA CYS A 324 -18.15 7.34 2.41
C CYS A 324 -18.69 6.01 1.87
N VAL A 325 -17.82 5.00 1.73
CA VAL A 325 -18.29 3.65 1.34
C VAL A 325 -19.25 3.08 2.38
N GLU A 326 -18.93 3.19 3.67
CA GLU A 326 -19.79 2.71 4.77
C GLU A 326 -21.15 3.39 4.79
N GLU A 327 -21.24 4.68 4.44
CA GLU A 327 -22.47 5.45 4.45
C GLU A 327 -23.30 5.30 3.14
N TRP A 328 -22.63 5.08 1.99
CA TRP A 328 -23.31 5.08 0.69
C TRP A 328 -23.66 3.68 0.18
N VAL A 329 -23.13 2.63 0.78
CA VAL A 329 -23.29 1.25 0.31
C VAL A 329 -24.09 0.39 1.31
N PRO A 330 -25.04 -0.45 0.83
CA PRO A 330 -25.73 -1.39 1.70
C PRO A 330 -24.77 -2.29 2.50
N PRO A 331 -25.07 -2.59 3.79
CA PRO A 331 -24.19 -3.37 4.67
C PRO A 331 -23.78 -4.73 4.08
N GLU A 332 -24.66 -5.38 3.31
CA GLU A 332 -24.45 -6.68 2.68
C GLU A 332 -23.36 -6.65 1.58
N ARG A 333 -23.11 -5.46 1.01
CA ARG A 333 -22.17 -5.23 -0.10
C ARG A 333 -20.93 -4.44 0.32
N LEU A 334 -20.80 -4.12 1.61
CA LEU A 334 -19.76 -3.24 2.12
C LEU A 334 -18.35 -3.78 1.85
N THR A 335 -18.12 -5.08 2.09
CA THR A 335 -16.82 -5.71 1.86
C THR A 335 -16.39 -5.63 0.40
N GLU A 336 -17.32 -5.84 -0.52
CA GLU A 336 -17.05 -5.75 -1.96
C GLU A 336 -16.70 -4.31 -2.35
N ALA A 337 -17.46 -3.33 -1.87
CA ALA A 337 -17.23 -1.92 -2.16
C ALA A 337 -15.87 -1.42 -1.60
N ILE A 338 -15.52 -1.79 -0.37
CA ILE A 338 -14.20 -1.50 0.20
C ILE A 338 -13.09 -2.13 -0.65
N THR A 339 -13.30 -3.37 -1.11
CA THR A 339 -12.32 -4.06 -1.97
C THR A 339 -12.09 -3.30 -3.27
N TRP A 340 -13.13 -2.76 -3.90
CA TRP A 340 -13.00 -1.94 -5.11
C TRP A 340 -12.18 -0.66 -4.87
N THR A 341 -12.41 0.04 -3.75
CA THR A 341 -11.66 1.26 -3.43
C THR A 341 -10.19 0.97 -3.13
N VAL A 342 -9.90 -0.10 -2.39
CA VAL A 342 -8.52 -0.56 -2.14
C VAL A 342 -7.82 -1.00 -3.43
N THR A 343 -8.54 -1.71 -4.30
CA THR A 343 -8.03 -2.09 -5.63
C THR A 343 -7.71 -0.85 -6.45
N GLY A 344 -8.54 0.20 -6.37
CA GLY A 344 -8.25 1.49 -6.99
C GLY A 344 -6.90 2.05 -6.55
N ILE A 345 -6.62 2.07 -5.24
CA ILE A 345 -5.32 2.53 -4.71
C ILE A 345 -4.17 1.71 -5.31
N LEU A 346 -4.25 0.40 -5.26
CA LEU A 346 -3.19 -0.48 -5.78
C LEU A 346 -2.97 -0.29 -7.28
N LEU A 347 -4.06 -0.19 -8.06
CA LEU A 347 -3.97 0.03 -9.50
C LEU A 347 -3.44 1.42 -9.85
N GLY A 348 -3.58 2.42 -8.97
CA GLY A 348 -3.06 3.76 -9.17
C GLY A 348 -1.53 3.85 -9.05
N VAL A 349 -0.93 3.02 -8.20
CA VAL A 349 0.53 3.06 -7.95
C VAL A 349 1.33 2.88 -9.23
N ALA A 350 0.94 1.92 -10.07
CA ALA A 350 1.69 1.61 -11.28
C ALA A 350 1.73 2.73 -12.32
N PRO A 351 0.59 3.32 -12.76
CA PRO A 351 0.63 4.46 -13.66
C PRO A 351 1.28 5.68 -13.01
N GLY A 352 1.16 5.85 -11.67
CA GLY A 352 1.87 6.88 -10.93
C GLY A 352 3.38 6.73 -11.03
N ASN A 353 3.91 5.53 -10.79
CA ASN A 353 5.33 5.21 -10.94
C ASN A 353 5.82 5.48 -12.37
N ALA A 354 5.09 4.99 -13.37
CA ALA A 354 5.49 5.12 -14.77
C ALA A 354 5.47 6.58 -15.23
N ALA A 355 4.39 7.32 -14.93
CA ALA A 355 4.26 8.73 -15.30
C ALA A 355 5.31 9.60 -14.59
N ALA A 356 5.53 9.39 -13.30
CA ALA A 356 6.55 10.10 -12.53
C ALA A 356 7.96 9.77 -13.00
N GLY A 357 8.26 8.49 -13.28
CA GLY A 357 9.55 8.08 -13.81
C GLY A 357 9.84 8.71 -15.17
N HIS A 358 8.85 8.71 -16.08
CA HIS A 358 8.98 9.38 -17.37
C HIS A 358 9.18 10.90 -17.20
N ALA A 359 8.42 11.53 -16.30
CA ALA A 359 8.57 12.95 -16.01
C ALA A 359 9.96 13.28 -15.45
N VAL A 360 10.52 12.41 -14.60
CA VAL A 360 11.91 12.54 -14.11
C VAL A 360 12.90 12.52 -15.28
N ASP A 361 12.74 11.55 -16.18
CA ASP A 361 13.65 11.40 -17.33
C ASP A 361 13.59 12.62 -18.28
N VAL A 362 12.42 13.26 -18.44
CA VAL A 362 12.22 14.38 -19.39
C VAL A 362 12.41 15.75 -18.75
N TRP A 363 11.92 15.95 -17.51
CA TRP A 363 11.83 17.28 -16.87
C TRP A 363 12.77 17.43 -15.68
N GLY A 364 13.43 16.34 -15.27
CA GLY A 364 14.20 16.27 -14.04
C GLY A 364 13.35 16.09 -12.76
N PRO A 365 13.98 15.71 -11.64
CA PRO A 365 13.25 15.27 -10.44
C PRO A 365 12.37 16.35 -9.81
N SER A 366 12.84 17.62 -9.75
CA SER A 366 12.05 18.70 -9.13
C SER A 366 10.76 18.96 -9.91
N ASN A 367 10.85 19.07 -11.25
CA ASN A 367 9.68 19.33 -12.08
C ASN A 367 8.74 18.12 -12.19
N ALA A 368 9.24 16.91 -12.00
CA ALA A 368 8.41 15.71 -12.02
C ALA A 368 7.30 15.74 -10.95
N TYR A 369 7.46 16.52 -9.88
CA TYR A 369 6.42 16.68 -8.85
C TYR A 369 5.14 17.36 -9.35
N TRP A 370 5.15 17.97 -10.54
CA TRP A 370 3.91 18.43 -11.18
C TRP A 370 2.93 17.27 -11.45
N VAL A 371 3.43 16.03 -11.64
CA VAL A 371 2.59 14.85 -11.85
C VAL A 371 1.73 14.54 -10.61
N PRO A 372 2.28 14.27 -9.41
CA PRO A 372 1.47 14.03 -8.22
C PRO A 372 0.63 15.25 -7.82
N PHE A 373 1.07 16.48 -8.07
CA PHE A 373 0.27 17.68 -7.83
C PHE A 373 -0.97 17.71 -8.73
N GLY A 374 -0.82 17.47 -10.04
CA GLY A 374 -1.94 17.38 -10.96
C GLY A 374 -2.94 16.27 -10.60
N VAL A 375 -2.43 15.12 -10.13
CA VAL A 375 -3.25 14.02 -9.61
C VAL A 375 -4.01 14.44 -8.35
N GLY A 376 -3.37 15.17 -7.43
CA GLY A 376 -4.03 15.73 -6.23
C GLY A 376 -5.20 16.65 -6.57
N ILE A 377 -5.04 17.53 -7.57
CA ILE A 377 -6.13 18.38 -8.10
C ILE A 377 -7.25 17.50 -8.69
N ALA A 378 -6.91 16.50 -9.49
CA ALA A 378 -7.89 15.59 -10.07
C ALA A 378 -8.69 14.85 -8.98
N CYS A 379 -8.05 14.41 -7.89
CA CYS A 379 -8.73 13.82 -6.74
C CYS A 379 -9.73 14.79 -6.10
N ALA A 380 -9.38 16.06 -5.92
CA ALA A 380 -10.27 17.07 -5.37
C ALA A 380 -11.49 17.33 -6.29
N ILE A 381 -11.28 17.37 -7.61
CA ILE A 381 -12.36 17.50 -8.59
C ILE A 381 -13.29 16.27 -8.53
N VAL A 382 -12.73 15.06 -8.54
CA VAL A 382 -13.53 13.83 -8.45
C VAL A 382 -14.30 13.75 -7.13
N ALA A 383 -13.72 14.19 -6.02
CA ALA A 383 -14.40 14.27 -4.73
C ALA A 383 -15.59 15.26 -4.80
N ALA A 384 -15.41 16.44 -5.38
CA ALA A 384 -16.49 17.41 -5.57
C ALA A 384 -17.64 16.85 -6.45
N VAL A 385 -17.27 16.16 -7.55
CA VAL A 385 -18.24 15.48 -8.43
C VAL A 385 -18.98 14.36 -7.69
N SER A 386 -18.26 13.55 -6.89
CA SER A 386 -18.87 12.44 -6.15
C SER A 386 -19.92 12.92 -5.15
N ILE A 387 -19.68 14.03 -4.47
CA ILE A 387 -20.62 14.63 -3.52
C ILE A 387 -21.89 15.14 -4.24
N THR A 388 -21.72 15.66 -5.46
CA THR A 388 -22.84 16.24 -6.21
C THR A 388 -23.72 15.19 -6.87
N PHE A 389 -23.13 14.11 -7.41
CA PHE A 389 -23.83 13.17 -8.29
C PHE A 389 -23.98 11.76 -7.72
N ALA A 390 -23.12 11.35 -6.78
CA ALA A 390 -23.08 9.98 -6.28
C ALA A 390 -23.74 9.80 -4.91
N ARG A 391 -24.17 10.88 -4.24
CA ARG A 391 -24.86 10.82 -2.96
C ARG A 391 -26.17 10.05 -3.14
N PRO A 392 -26.41 8.92 -2.45
CA PRO A 392 -27.70 8.26 -2.48
C PRO A 392 -28.75 9.23 -1.94
N LYS A 393 -29.70 9.63 -2.78
CA LYS A 393 -30.88 10.33 -2.31
C LYS A 393 -31.58 9.41 -1.31
N GLU A 394 -31.76 9.86 -0.09
CA GLU A 394 -32.55 9.32 1.01
C GLU A 394 -33.54 8.16 0.66
N ARG A 395 -33.03 6.97 0.38
CA ARG A 395 -33.87 5.78 0.09
C ARG A 395 -33.84 4.72 1.18
N PHE A 396 -33.01 4.90 2.22
CA PHE A 396 -32.86 3.91 3.31
C PHE A 396 -33.26 4.46 4.69
N ALA A 397 -33.93 5.60 4.77
CA ALA A 397 -34.33 6.23 6.03
C ALA A 397 -35.68 5.76 6.59
N HIS A 398 -36.35 4.80 5.98
CA HIS A 398 -37.60 4.23 6.51
C HIS A 398 -37.69 2.74 6.14
N ASN A 399 -37.24 1.87 7.04
CA ASN A 399 -37.88 0.64 7.47
C ASN A 399 -37.28 0.15 8.78
#